data_e05d8936d4ee4312b5e4a1cfaa1f5ba0
#
_entry.id   e05d8936d4ee4312b5e4a1cfaa1f5ba0
#
_cell.length_a   1.000
_cell.length_b   1.000
_cell.length_c   1.000
_cell.angle_alpha   90.00
_cell.angle_beta   90.00
_cell.angle_gamma   90.00
#
_symmetry.space_group_name_H-M   'P 1'
#
loop_
_entity.id
_entity.type
_entity.pdbx_description
1 polymer ?
#
loop_
_entity_poly.entity_id
_entity_poly.type
_entity_poly.pdbx_seq_one_letter_code
_entity_poly.pdbx_strand_id
1 'polypeptide(L)'
;MDLIASRRYQPDAEEPAKIDCIMMPVSAGLGAFLEGEMFQQIQVPASSVPAGAEFGIYVSGDSMEPRYHSGQIVWVKRCEELECGDIGIFVYDDCGYLKKYDEHTPDKSQAEFFTDSYGVVHNQPVLVSLNTKYSPILISPEQRFEVVGKVLN
;
A
#
# COMPACT_ATOMS: atom_id res chain seq x y z
N MET A 1 -1.74 -36.67 -29.55
CA MET A 1 -1.89 -35.89 -29.22
C MET A 1 -2.03 -35.22 -28.72
N ASP A 2 -1.99 -35.46 -28.40
CA ASP A 2 -2.19 -34.66 -27.91
C ASP A 2 -2.00 -33.88 -27.54
N LEU A 3 -1.41 -34.02 -26.97
CA LEU A 3 -1.14 -33.00 -26.79
C LEU A 3 -1.89 -31.94 -27.02
N ILE A 4 -2.48 -31.94 -27.34
CA ILE A 4 -3.29 -31.10 -27.74
C ILE A 4 -4.00 -30.55 -26.75
N ALA A 5 -4.36 -31.29 -26.12
CA ALA A 5 -5.06 -30.83 -25.12
C ALA A 5 -4.39 -29.83 -24.51
N SER A 6 -3.40 -30.13 -24.35
CA SER A 6 -2.78 -29.19 -23.67
C SER A 6 -2.84 -27.97 -24.25
N ARG A 7 -3.10 -27.95 -25.37
CA ARG A 7 -3.00 -26.80 -25.79
C ARG A 7 -4.09 -26.18 -25.72
N ARG A 8 -4.99 -26.79 -25.60
CA ARG A 8 -6.04 -26.13 -25.58
C ARG A 8 -6.02 -25.21 -24.55
N TYR A 9 -5.54 -25.52 -23.55
CA TYR A 9 -5.45 -24.51 -22.60
C TYR A 9 -4.09 -24.03 -22.52
N GLN A 10 -3.95 -22.80 -22.69
CA GLN A 10 -2.70 -22.10 -22.57
C GLN A 10 -2.91 -21.01 -21.55
N PRO A 11 -2.03 -20.86 -20.57
CA PRO A 11 -2.15 -19.74 -19.65
C PRO A 11 -2.15 -18.40 -20.35
N ASP A 12 -1.37 -18.29 -21.40
CA ASP A 12 -1.32 -17.06 -22.16
C ASP A 12 -2.50 -16.89 -23.09
N ALA A 13 -3.36 -17.87 -23.18
CA ALA A 13 -4.61 -17.71 -23.88
C ALA A 13 -5.67 -16.97 -23.06
N GLU A 14 -5.41 -16.75 -21.76
CA GLU A 14 -6.30 -15.95 -20.97
C GLU A 14 -6.29 -14.52 -21.47
N GLU A 15 -7.41 -13.86 -21.38
CA GLU A 15 -7.45 -12.44 -21.65
C GLU A 15 -6.69 -11.68 -20.60
N PRO A 16 -5.91 -10.67 -20.97
CA PRO A 16 -5.24 -9.84 -19.98
C PRO A 16 -6.26 -9.10 -19.13
N ALA A 17 -5.96 -8.96 -17.84
CA ALA A 17 -6.73 -8.09 -17.00
C ALA A 17 -6.40 -6.64 -17.31
N LYS A 18 -7.42 -5.81 -17.36
CA LYS A 18 -7.24 -4.36 -17.48
C LYS A 18 -7.49 -3.78 -16.13
N ILE A 19 -6.51 -3.10 -15.59
CA ILE A 19 -6.60 -2.59 -14.23
C ILE A 19 -5.95 -1.22 -14.15
N ASP A 20 -6.52 -0.37 -13.31
CA ASP A 20 -5.96 0.96 -13.09
C ASP A 20 -4.67 0.84 -12.29
N CYS A 21 -3.68 1.61 -12.69
CA CYS A 21 -2.40 1.62 -12.01
C CYS A 21 -1.89 3.05 -11.88
N ILE A 22 -1.31 3.36 -10.73
CA ILE A 22 -0.70 4.65 -10.53
C ILE A 22 0.72 4.58 -11.05
N MET A 23 1.00 5.38 -12.05
CA MET A 23 2.25 5.33 -12.79
C MET A 23 3.35 6.20 -12.18
N MET A 24 3.05 6.95 -11.13
CA MET A 24 3.99 7.85 -10.47
C MET A 24 4.38 7.30 -9.11
N PRO A 25 5.55 7.70 -8.58
CA PRO A 25 5.95 7.29 -7.24
C PRO A 25 4.88 7.66 -6.22
N VAL A 26 4.70 6.81 -5.22
CA VAL A 26 3.70 7.05 -4.17
C VAL A 26 3.97 8.39 -3.48
N SER A 27 5.22 8.80 -3.38
CA SER A 27 5.58 10.05 -2.73
C SER A 27 5.25 11.30 -3.54
N ALA A 28 4.73 11.15 -4.75
CA ALA A 28 4.40 12.30 -5.59
C ALA A 28 2.94 12.66 -5.46
N GLY A 29 2.64 13.85 -5.02
CA GLY A 29 1.34 14.52 -5.12
C GLY A 29 0.10 13.75 -4.68
N LEU A 30 -0.41 14.04 -3.51
CA LEU A 30 -1.48 13.31 -2.92
C LEU A 30 -2.87 13.60 -3.38
N GLY A 31 -3.14 14.85 -3.69
CA GLY A 31 -4.47 15.22 -4.12
C GLY A 31 -4.90 14.44 -5.35
N ALA A 32 -4.05 14.44 -6.37
CA ALA A 32 -4.31 13.70 -7.60
C ALA A 32 -4.42 12.20 -7.34
N PHE A 33 -3.59 11.68 -6.44
CA PHE A 33 -3.62 10.28 -6.08
C PHE A 33 -5.00 9.88 -5.53
N LEU A 34 -5.51 10.64 -4.59
CA LEU A 34 -6.79 10.32 -3.96
C LEU A 34 -7.98 10.54 -4.90
N GLU A 35 -7.84 11.45 -5.85
CA GLU A 35 -8.89 11.74 -6.81
C GLU A 35 -8.86 10.85 -8.04
N GLY A 36 -7.85 9.99 -8.14
CA GLY A 36 -7.74 9.07 -9.25
C GLY A 36 -7.18 9.67 -10.53
N GLU A 37 -6.70 10.90 -10.49
CA GLU A 37 -6.19 11.57 -11.68
C GLU A 37 -4.89 10.97 -12.20
N MET A 38 -4.17 10.25 -11.35
CA MET A 38 -2.91 9.64 -11.70
C MET A 38 -3.05 8.21 -12.20
N PHE A 39 -4.26 7.69 -12.29
CA PHE A 39 -4.47 6.33 -12.73
C PHE A 39 -4.38 6.24 -14.25
N GLN A 40 -3.70 5.20 -14.71
CA GLN A 40 -3.69 4.79 -16.10
C GLN A 40 -4.09 3.33 -16.17
N GLN A 41 -4.89 2.96 -17.15
CA GLN A 41 -5.27 1.58 -17.31
C GLN A 41 -4.13 0.83 -17.99
N ILE A 42 -3.71 -0.26 -17.38
CA ILE A 42 -2.68 -1.12 -17.95
C ILE A 42 -3.26 -2.52 -18.16
N GLN A 43 -2.61 -3.28 -19.03
CA GLN A 43 -2.96 -4.68 -19.24
C GLN A 43 -1.86 -5.55 -18.65
N VAL A 44 -2.26 -6.52 -17.85
CA VAL A 44 -1.34 -7.47 -17.23
C VAL A 44 -1.97 -8.85 -17.31
N PRO A 45 -1.18 -9.92 -17.22
CA PRO A 45 -1.76 -11.26 -17.18
C PRO A 45 -2.74 -11.35 -16.01
N ALA A 46 -3.94 -11.85 -16.26
CA ALA A 46 -4.97 -11.93 -15.22
C ALA A 46 -4.47 -12.69 -13.98
N SER A 47 -3.64 -13.71 -14.19
CA SER A 47 -3.09 -14.50 -13.11
C SER A 47 -2.12 -13.73 -12.21
N SER A 48 -1.62 -12.58 -12.65
CA SER A 48 -0.71 -11.77 -11.86
C SER A 48 -1.43 -10.82 -10.90
N VAL A 49 -2.76 -10.72 -11.01
CA VAL A 49 -3.55 -9.80 -10.20
C VAL A 49 -4.24 -10.59 -9.09
N PRO A 50 -3.93 -10.34 -7.82
CA PRO A 50 -4.58 -11.05 -6.72
C PRO A 50 -6.07 -10.77 -6.68
N ALA A 51 -6.84 -11.74 -6.18
CA ALA A 51 -8.27 -11.55 -5.98
C ALA A 51 -8.49 -10.38 -5.01
N GLY A 52 -9.41 -9.52 -5.34
CA GLY A 52 -9.74 -8.36 -4.51
C GLY A 52 -8.94 -7.11 -4.83
N ALA A 53 -7.94 -7.19 -5.69
CA ALA A 53 -7.17 -6.00 -6.07
C ALA A 53 -8.06 -5.00 -6.80
N GLU A 54 -7.97 -3.75 -6.40
CA GLU A 54 -8.75 -2.67 -7.02
C GLU A 54 -7.89 -1.77 -7.87
N PHE A 55 -6.61 -1.64 -7.53
CA PHE A 55 -5.67 -0.88 -8.35
C PHE A 55 -4.23 -1.31 -8.04
N GLY A 56 -3.31 -0.87 -8.88
CA GLY A 56 -1.88 -1.12 -8.70
C GLY A 56 -1.10 0.16 -8.50
N ILE A 57 0.06 0.04 -7.89
CA ILE A 57 0.98 1.15 -7.70
C ILE A 57 2.40 0.67 -8.01
N TYR A 58 3.17 1.46 -8.76
CA TYR A 58 4.58 1.18 -8.95
C TYR A 58 5.37 1.58 -7.71
N VAL A 59 6.20 0.67 -7.25
CA VAL A 59 7.09 0.92 -6.10
C VAL A 59 8.22 1.85 -6.54
N SER A 60 8.55 2.82 -5.70
CA SER A 60 9.67 3.72 -5.90
C SER A 60 10.59 3.68 -4.70
N GLY A 61 11.88 3.60 -4.94
CA GLY A 61 12.88 3.59 -3.89
C GLY A 61 13.07 2.21 -3.29
N ASP A 62 13.88 2.16 -2.24
CA ASP A 62 14.33 0.91 -1.65
C ASP A 62 13.91 0.70 -0.20
N SER A 63 13.00 1.51 0.32
CA SER A 63 12.64 1.44 1.74
C SER A 63 11.95 0.13 2.12
N MET A 64 11.38 -0.58 1.17
CA MET A 64 10.67 -1.83 1.42
C MET A 64 11.43 -3.05 0.92
N GLU A 65 12.70 -2.89 0.55
CA GLU A 65 13.54 -4.03 0.25
C GLU A 65 13.86 -4.82 1.52
N PRO A 66 14.02 -6.12 1.42
CA PRO A 66 14.16 -6.91 0.18
C PRO A 66 12.86 -7.42 -0.41
N ARG A 67 11.72 -7.13 0.21
CA ARG A 67 10.45 -7.71 -0.25
C ARG A 67 9.89 -7.04 -1.49
N TYR A 68 10.02 -5.71 -1.56
CA TYR A 68 9.50 -4.95 -2.70
C TYR A 68 10.64 -4.15 -3.30
N HIS A 69 10.72 -4.17 -4.63
CA HIS A 69 11.79 -3.52 -5.39
C HIS A 69 11.23 -2.38 -6.23
N SER A 70 12.05 -1.38 -6.46
CA SER A 70 11.67 -0.26 -7.33
C SER A 70 11.26 -0.76 -8.72
N GLY A 71 10.14 -0.25 -9.22
CA GLY A 71 9.60 -0.66 -10.52
C GLY A 71 8.60 -1.81 -10.45
N GLN A 72 8.51 -2.47 -9.31
CA GLN A 72 7.54 -3.54 -9.10
C GLN A 72 6.14 -2.94 -8.92
N ILE A 73 5.12 -3.67 -9.33
CA ILE A 73 3.73 -3.27 -9.05
C ILE A 73 3.26 -3.98 -7.79
N VAL A 74 2.70 -3.21 -6.86
CA VAL A 74 1.97 -3.75 -5.73
C VAL A 74 0.48 -3.58 -6.00
N TRP A 75 -0.29 -4.59 -5.61
CA TRP A 75 -1.74 -4.62 -5.83
C TRP A 75 -2.45 -4.26 -4.55
N VAL A 76 -3.40 -3.34 -4.64
CA VAL A 76 -3.99 -2.69 -3.48
C VAL A 76 -5.49 -2.88 -3.46
N LYS A 77 -6.00 -3.18 -2.28
CA LYS A 77 -7.43 -3.15 -2.00
C LYS A 77 -7.71 -1.99 -1.05
N ARG A 78 -8.62 -1.12 -1.41
CA ARG A 78 -8.96 0.04 -0.58
C ARG A 78 -9.52 -0.43 0.76
N CYS A 79 -9.06 0.21 1.84
CA CYS A 79 -9.57 -0.03 3.17
C CYS A 79 -9.24 1.17 4.05
N GLU A 80 -9.89 1.29 5.18
CA GLU A 80 -9.66 2.39 6.10
C GLU A 80 -8.86 1.97 7.33
N GLU A 81 -8.75 0.67 7.57
CA GLU A 81 -8.05 0.16 8.74
C GLU A 81 -7.16 -1.01 8.36
N LEU A 82 -6.03 -1.10 9.04
CA LEU A 82 -5.07 -2.19 8.87
C LEU A 82 -4.73 -2.78 10.23
N GLU A 83 -4.29 -4.03 10.22
CA GLU A 83 -3.77 -4.68 11.42
C GLU A 83 -2.26 -4.54 11.46
N CYS A 84 -1.68 -4.62 12.65
CA CYS A 84 -0.23 -4.58 12.80
C CYS A 84 0.41 -5.71 11.99
N GLY A 85 1.41 -5.35 11.22
CA GLY A 85 2.09 -6.28 10.32
C GLY A 85 1.62 -6.20 8.87
N ASP A 86 0.46 -5.61 8.61
CA ASP A 86 -0.02 -5.46 7.24
C ASP A 86 0.85 -4.48 6.46
N ILE A 87 1.02 -4.77 5.18
CA ILE A 87 1.67 -3.83 4.27
C ILE A 87 0.56 -2.98 3.65
N GLY A 88 0.74 -1.68 3.65
CA GLY A 88 -0.30 -0.79 3.17
C GLY A 88 0.24 0.43 2.46
N ILE A 89 -0.68 1.18 1.89
CA ILE A 89 -0.44 2.46 1.28
C ILE A 89 -1.06 3.52 2.17
N PHE A 90 -0.27 4.52 2.49
CA PHE A 90 -0.64 5.57 3.44
C PHE A 90 -0.39 6.94 2.88
N VAL A 91 -1.17 7.88 3.41
CA VAL A 91 -1.00 9.29 3.15
C VAL A 91 -0.66 9.92 4.49
N TYR A 92 0.47 10.58 4.59
CA TYR A 92 0.87 11.27 5.80
C TYR A 92 1.56 12.57 5.44
N ASP A 93 1.04 13.67 5.97
CA ASP A 93 1.57 15.01 5.73
C ASP A 93 1.74 15.28 4.21
N ASP A 94 0.68 14.96 3.45
CA ASP A 94 0.60 15.16 2.00
C ASP A 94 1.59 14.31 1.18
N CYS A 95 2.18 13.30 1.77
CA CYS A 95 3.04 12.36 1.06
C CYS A 95 2.44 10.95 1.09
N GLY A 96 2.68 10.19 0.03
CA GLY A 96 2.26 8.79 -0.02
C GLY A 96 3.39 7.86 0.38
N TYR A 97 3.05 6.79 1.07
CA TYR A 97 4.03 5.83 1.57
C TYR A 97 3.55 4.40 1.35
N LEU A 98 4.49 3.53 1.00
CA LEU A 98 4.33 2.08 1.06
C LEU A 98 5.13 1.61 2.28
N LYS A 99 4.46 1.11 3.30
CA LYS A 99 5.11 0.74 4.56
C LYS A 99 4.38 -0.42 5.22
N LYS A 100 5.02 -0.99 6.23
CA LYS A 100 4.37 -1.94 7.12
C LYS A 100 3.70 -1.15 8.24
N TYR A 101 2.44 -1.44 8.50
CA TYR A 101 1.69 -0.78 9.57
C TYR A 101 2.05 -1.40 10.92
N ASP A 102 2.25 -0.55 11.91
CA ASP A 102 2.44 -0.98 13.29
C ASP A 102 1.86 0.08 14.22
N GLU A 103 1.84 -0.22 15.50
CA GLU A 103 1.35 0.69 16.53
C GLU A 103 2.23 0.56 17.76
N HIS A 104 2.33 1.65 18.52
CA HIS A 104 3.00 1.60 19.79
C HIS A 104 2.30 2.54 20.78
N THR A 105 2.62 2.38 22.06
CA THR A 105 2.11 3.29 23.09
C THR A 105 2.80 4.65 22.93
N PRO A 106 2.06 5.75 22.84
CA PRO A 106 2.69 7.06 22.69
C PRO A 106 3.50 7.46 23.92
N ASP A 107 4.53 8.26 23.71
CA ASP A 107 5.33 8.81 24.80
C ASP A 107 4.46 9.69 25.70
N LYS A 108 4.87 9.85 26.94
CA LYS A 108 4.12 10.67 27.90
C LYS A 108 3.87 12.07 27.41
N SER A 109 4.80 12.63 26.66
CA SER A 109 4.67 13.99 26.12
C SER A 109 3.59 14.08 25.06
N GLN A 110 3.17 12.98 24.47
CA GLN A 110 2.19 12.94 23.39
C GLN A 110 0.91 12.21 23.78
N ALA A 111 0.89 11.57 24.93
CA ALA A 111 -0.23 10.72 25.33
C ALA A 111 -1.57 11.44 25.31
N GLU A 112 -1.60 12.72 25.65
CA GLU A 112 -2.85 13.48 25.68
C GLU A 112 -3.50 13.58 24.30
N PHE A 113 -2.68 13.60 23.23
CA PHE A 113 -3.21 13.71 21.87
C PHE A 113 -3.86 12.40 21.41
N PHE A 114 -3.57 11.30 22.08
CA PHE A 114 -4.13 9.99 21.77
C PHE A 114 -5.13 9.53 22.82
N THR A 115 -5.53 10.41 23.71
CA THR A 115 -6.50 10.11 24.77
C THR A 115 -7.89 10.53 24.30
N ASP A 116 -8.85 9.61 24.38
CA ASP A 116 -10.21 9.90 23.97
C ASP A 116 -11.00 10.60 25.09
N SER A 117 -12.27 10.89 24.82
CA SER A 117 -13.12 11.60 25.78
C SER A 117 -13.41 10.79 27.05
N TYR A 118 -13.12 9.50 27.05
CA TYR A 118 -13.28 8.64 28.21
C TYR A 118 -11.99 8.46 29.00
N GLY A 119 -10.91 9.13 28.58
CA GLY A 119 -9.63 9.03 29.27
C GLY A 119 -8.79 7.83 28.85
N VAL A 120 -9.18 7.12 27.79
CA VAL A 120 -8.42 5.95 27.32
C VAL A 120 -7.37 6.41 26.33
N VAL A 121 -6.12 6.00 26.58
CA VAL A 121 -5.00 6.31 25.70
C VAL A 121 -4.93 5.26 24.62
N HIS A 122 -5.07 5.69 23.36
CA HIS A 122 -4.98 4.82 22.19
C HIS A 122 -3.54 4.74 21.68
N ASN A 123 -3.22 3.67 20.98
CA ASN A 123 -1.90 3.50 20.40
C ASN A 123 -1.66 4.49 19.27
N GLN A 124 -0.40 4.86 19.12
CA GLN A 124 0.05 5.73 18.03
C GLN A 124 0.43 4.88 16.82
N PRO A 125 -0.08 5.21 15.63
CA PRO A 125 0.35 4.51 14.42
C PRO A 125 1.82 4.76 14.11
N VAL A 126 2.47 3.73 13.56
CA VAL A 126 3.87 3.77 13.15
C VAL A 126 3.98 3.15 11.78
N LEU A 127 4.68 3.81 10.86
CA LEU A 127 4.94 3.28 9.54
C LEU A 127 6.37 2.76 9.48
N VAL A 128 6.53 1.46 9.24
CA VAL A 128 7.82 0.78 9.33
C VAL A 128 8.32 0.39 7.95
N SER A 129 9.55 0.78 7.64
CA SER A 129 10.23 0.32 6.44
C SER A 129 10.78 -1.08 6.68
N LEU A 130 10.69 -1.96 5.68
CA LEU A 130 11.30 -3.29 5.79
C LEU A 130 12.81 -3.20 5.69
N ASN A 131 13.33 -2.19 5.01
CA ASN A 131 14.76 -1.92 4.94
C ASN A 131 15.16 -1.17 6.21
N THR A 132 15.98 -1.81 7.03
CA THR A 132 16.31 -1.31 8.36
C THR A 132 17.19 -0.06 8.37
N LYS A 133 17.71 0.35 7.23
CA LYS A 133 18.46 1.62 7.19
C LYS A 133 17.54 2.84 7.29
N TYR A 134 16.22 2.65 7.16
CA TYR A 134 15.25 3.72 7.31
C TYR A 134 14.59 3.65 8.67
N SER A 135 14.50 4.78 9.35
CA SER A 135 13.83 4.84 10.66
C SER A 135 12.33 4.78 10.52
N PRO A 136 11.62 4.23 11.52
CA PRO A 136 10.16 4.25 11.51
C PRO A 136 9.62 5.68 11.53
N ILE A 137 8.46 5.87 10.91
CA ILE A 137 7.76 7.15 10.91
C ILE A 137 6.66 7.09 11.96
N LEU A 138 6.81 7.89 13.02
CA LEU A 138 5.80 8.00 14.05
C LEU A 138 4.74 9.01 13.60
N ILE A 139 3.49 8.61 13.61
CA ILE A 139 2.41 9.45 13.08
C ILE A 139 2.00 10.47 14.14
N SER A 140 2.22 11.75 13.85
CA SER A 140 1.78 12.83 14.72
C SER A 140 0.28 13.07 14.52
N PRO A 141 -0.47 13.30 15.62
CA PRO A 141 -1.90 13.59 15.49
C PRO A 141 -2.18 14.96 14.89
N GLU A 142 -1.15 15.80 14.75
CA GLU A 142 -1.31 17.14 14.18
C GLU A 142 -1.25 17.13 12.66
N GLN A 143 -0.79 16.05 12.04
CA GLN A 143 -0.68 15.94 10.60
C GLN A 143 -1.79 15.04 10.06
N ARG A 144 -2.19 15.30 8.83
CA ARG A 144 -3.18 14.47 8.16
C ARG A 144 -2.61 13.08 7.92
N PHE A 145 -3.33 12.06 8.34
CA PHE A 145 -2.97 10.67 8.14
C PHE A 145 -4.17 9.87 7.65
N GLU A 146 -3.99 9.14 6.58
CA GLU A 146 -5.03 8.27 6.04
C GLU A 146 -4.44 6.95 5.61
N VAL A 147 -5.21 5.88 5.83
CA VAL A 147 -4.93 4.58 5.25
C VAL A 147 -5.64 4.54 3.91
N VAL A 148 -4.90 4.32 2.83
CA VAL A 148 -5.47 4.23 1.49
C VAL A 148 -5.90 2.82 1.17
N GLY A 149 -5.09 1.85 1.52
CA GLY A 149 -5.43 0.47 1.24
C GLY A 149 -4.39 -0.52 1.72
N LYS A 150 -4.74 -1.80 1.58
CA LYS A 150 -3.89 -2.92 1.96
C LYS A 150 -3.24 -3.50 0.71
N VAL A 151 -1.95 -3.80 0.81
CA VAL A 151 -1.21 -4.46 -0.27
C VAL A 151 -1.45 -5.95 -0.18
N LEU A 152 -1.80 -6.55 -1.31
CA LEU A 152 -2.20 -7.95 -1.39
C LEU A 152 -1.09 -8.91 -1.81
N ASN A 153 0.05 -8.40 -2.28
CA ASN A 153 1.15 -9.26 -2.77
C ASN A 153 2.49 -9.04 -2.06
#